data_33dfb7aa3c4ec70898af9f89a2148796
#
_entry.id   33dfb7aa3c4ec70898af9f89a2148796
#
_cell.length_a   1.000
_cell.length_b   1.000
_cell.length_c   1.000
_cell.angle_alpha   90.00
_cell.angle_beta   90.00
_cell.angle_gamma   90.00
#
_symmetry.space_group_name_H-M   'P 1'
#
loop_
_entity.id
_entity.type
_entity.pdbx_description
1 polymer ?
#
loop_
_entity_poly.entity_id
_entity_poly.type
_entity_poly.pdbx_seq_one_letter_code
_entity_poly.pdbx_strand_id
1 'polypeptide(L)'
;MKATALLSSQHRKVEALFKKLENGRVEPGPVLEELANSLAGHMTIEQEIFYPAVKSIDADVVNESYEEHALAELELKRLLATDPEDEAFQARVTTLKELIQHHVEEEEGELFPAVEKKLGDERLSEIGKTMKARFEEIIEAGFAAAVPKGMTKTSSDESKKRAAKRQRSAA
;
A
#
# COMPACT_ATOMS: atom_id res chain seq x y z
N MET A 1 -0.88 17.34 13.45
CA MET A 1 -0.62 15.89 13.72
C MET A 1 0.79 15.61 13.23
N LYS A 2 1.62 14.94 14.02
CA LYS A 2 2.97 14.50 13.62
C LYS A 2 2.90 13.50 12.45
N ALA A 3 3.94 13.46 11.63
CA ALA A 3 4.05 12.48 10.52
C ALA A 3 3.93 11.04 11.03
N THR A 4 4.69 10.67 12.07
CA THR A 4 4.65 9.34 12.69
C THR A 4 3.24 8.97 13.19
N ALA A 5 2.54 9.90 13.84
CA ALA A 5 1.17 9.65 14.30
C ALA A 5 0.16 9.50 13.14
N LEU A 6 0.38 10.20 12.02
CA LEU A 6 -0.42 10.02 10.80
C LEU A 6 -0.22 8.61 10.23
N LEU A 7 1.04 8.20 10.05
CA LEU A 7 1.39 6.88 9.52
C LEU A 7 0.84 5.77 10.42
N SER A 8 1.09 5.82 11.73
CA SER A 8 0.54 4.83 12.67
C SER A 8 -0.99 4.73 12.60
N SER A 9 -1.70 5.84 12.39
CA SER A 9 -3.16 5.79 12.23
C SER A 9 -3.59 5.08 10.95
N GLN A 10 -2.80 5.22 9.88
CA GLN A 10 -3.04 4.53 8.59
C GLN A 10 -2.70 3.03 8.72
N HIS A 11 -1.64 2.65 9.44
CA HIS A 11 -1.32 1.26 9.76
C HIS A 11 -2.51 0.56 10.44
N ARG A 12 -3.10 1.19 11.48
CA ARG A 12 -4.29 0.63 12.17
C ARG A 12 -5.49 0.47 11.23
N LYS A 13 -5.66 1.42 10.31
CA LYS A 13 -6.73 1.31 9.29
C LYS A 13 -6.52 0.11 8.38
N VAL A 14 -5.30 -0.05 7.84
CA VAL A 14 -4.94 -1.18 6.96
C VAL A 14 -5.08 -2.51 7.69
N GLU A 15 -4.61 -2.62 8.93
CA GLU A 15 -4.80 -3.80 9.77
C GLU A 15 -6.28 -4.17 9.94
N ALA A 16 -7.15 -3.18 10.15
CA ALA A 16 -8.58 -3.41 10.27
C ALA A 16 -9.21 -3.91 8.96
N LEU A 17 -8.71 -3.46 7.79
CA LEU A 17 -9.16 -3.95 6.49
C LEU A 17 -8.73 -5.40 6.24
N PHE A 18 -7.51 -5.77 6.59
CA PHE A 18 -7.08 -7.19 6.54
C PHE A 18 -7.95 -8.08 7.43
N LYS A 19 -8.25 -7.66 8.65
CA LYS A 19 -9.16 -8.40 9.54
C LYS A 19 -10.56 -8.63 8.93
N LYS A 20 -11.08 -7.65 8.17
CA LYS A 20 -12.36 -7.81 7.46
C LYS A 20 -12.26 -8.87 6.36
N LEU A 21 -11.16 -8.87 5.55
CA LEU A 21 -10.94 -9.84 4.50
C LEU A 21 -10.77 -11.27 5.04
N GLU A 22 -10.01 -11.42 6.13
CA GLU A 22 -9.78 -12.73 6.78
C GLU A 22 -11.05 -13.32 7.39
N ASN A 23 -11.93 -12.49 7.93
CA ASN A 23 -13.17 -12.97 8.56
C ASN A 23 -14.21 -13.51 7.57
N GLY A 24 -14.10 -13.21 6.29
CA GLY A 24 -15.00 -13.72 5.24
C GLY A 24 -16.48 -13.36 5.41
N ARG A 25 -16.80 -12.35 6.24
CA ARG A 25 -18.19 -11.95 6.53
C ARG A 25 -18.70 -10.77 5.72
N VAL A 26 -17.83 -10.21 4.90
CA VAL A 26 -18.11 -9.04 4.07
C VAL A 26 -17.79 -9.33 2.63
N GLU A 27 -18.43 -8.61 1.73
CA GLU A 27 -18.11 -8.63 0.31
C GLU A 27 -16.66 -8.18 0.11
N PRO A 28 -15.77 -9.00 -0.49
CA PRO A 28 -14.34 -8.68 -0.59
C PRO A 28 -14.05 -7.46 -1.48
N GLY A 29 -14.79 -7.26 -2.56
CA GLY A 29 -14.54 -6.23 -3.56
C GLY A 29 -14.38 -4.82 -2.97
N PRO A 30 -15.38 -4.28 -2.25
CA PRO A 30 -15.27 -2.94 -1.64
C PRO A 30 -14.13 -2.83 -0.62
N VAL A 31 -13.85 -3.91 0.12
CA VAL A 31 -12.75 -3.92 1.11
C VAL A 31 -11.39 -3.92 0.43
N LEU A 32 -11.24 -4.66 -0.66
CA LEU A 32 -10.03 -4.66 -1.49
C LEU A 32 -9.77 -3.31 -2.13
N GLU A 33 -10.80 -2.64 -2.63
CA GLU A 33 -10.68 -1.30 -3.18
C GLU A 33 -10.22 -0.30 -2.11
N GLU A 34 -10.81 -0.34 -0.93
CA GLU A 34 -10.40 0.52 0.18
C GLU A 34 -8.96 0.20 0.66
N LEU A 35 -8.58 -1.08 0.72
CA LEU A 35 -7.23 -1.53 1.06
C LEU A 35 -6.22 -1.02 0.02
N ALA A 36 -6.52 -1.20 -1.27
CA ALA A 36 -5.64 -0.76 -2.35
C ALA A 36 -5.43 0.76 -2.36
N ASN A 37 -6.51 1.54 -2.20
CA ASN A 37 -6.42 2.99 -2.08
C ASN A 37 -5.60 3.42 -0.85
N SER A 38 -5.84 2.78 0.30
CA SER A 38 -5.14 3.09 1.55
C SER A 38 -3.65 2.80 1.45
N LEU A 39 -3.26 1.62 0.93
CA LEU A 39 -1.85 1.23 0.75
C LEU A 39 -1.15 2.12 -0.29
N ALA A 40 -1.77 2.35 -1.46
CA ALA A 40 -1.17 3.20 -2.49
C ALA A 40 -0.93 4.64 -1.98
N GLY A 41 -1.91 5.22 -1.29
CA GLY A 41 -1.77 6.56 -0.72
C GLY A 41 -0.70 6.61 0.36
N HIS A 42 -0.66 5.64 1.25
CA HIS A 42 0.30 5.52 2.34
C HIS A 42 1.74 5.40 1.81
N MET A 43 2.04 4.39 1.01
CA MET A 43 3.37 4.19 0.42
C MET A 43 3.83 5.39 -0.41
N THR A 44 2.90 6.08 -1.10
CA THR A 44 3.25 7.26 -1.89
C THR A 44 3.71 8.42 -1.01
N ILE A 45 3.00 8.73 0.07
CA ILE A 45 3.39 9.85 0.95
C ILE A 45 4.69 9.57 1.72
N GLU A 46 4.99 8.31 1.99
CA GLU A 46 6.27 7.91 2.57
C GLU A 46 7.41 8.08 1.58
N GLN A 47 7.27 7.52 0.38
CA GLN A 47 8.32 7.58 -0.65
C GLN A 47 8.57 9.01 -1.16
N GLU A 48 7.52 9.83 -1.29
CA GLU A 48 7.65 11.20 -1.80
C GLU A 48 8.08 12.22 -0.72
N ILE A 49 7.71 12.01 0.55
CA ILE A 49 7.83 13.06 1.58
C ILE A 49 8.56 12.56 2.82
N PHE A 50 8.12 11.47 3.44
CA PHE A 50 8.65 11.03 4.73
C PHE A 50 10.08 10.49 4.63
N TYR A 51 10.30 9.48 3.80
CA TYR A 51 11.62 8.86 3.63
C TYR A 51 12.70 9.85 3.18
N PRO A 52 12.48 10.72 2.20
CA PRO A 52 13.47 11.76 1.87
C PRO A 52 13.81 12.68 3.04
N ALA A 53 12.84 12.98 3.91
CA ALA A 53 13.05 13.83 5.06
C ALA A 53 13.81 13.17 6.22
N VAL A 54 13.77 11.82 6.32
CA VAL A 54 14.31 11.06 7.46
C VAL A 54 15.48 10.15 7.10
N LYS A 55 15.78 9.95 5.83
CA LYS A 55 16.83 9.02 5.35
C LYS A 55 18.20 9.24 5.99
N SER A 56 18.55 10.48 6.34
CA SER A 56 19.81 10.78 7.02
C SER A 56 19.85 10.33 8.50
N ILE A 57 18.71 9.90 9.06
CA ILE A 57 18.58 9.45 10.44
C ILE A 57 18.80 7.93 10.50
N ASP A 58 18.17 7.19 9.59
CA ASP A 58 18.35 5.76 9.43
C ASP A 58 18.23 5.37 7.94
N ALA A 59 19.38 5.28 7.28
CA ALA A 59 19.41 5.00 5.83
C ALA A 59 19.13 3.53 5.52
N ASP A 60 19.47 2.62 6.43
CA ASP A 60 19.34 1.18 6.20
C ASP A 60 17.86 0.79 6.26
N VAL A 61 17.15 1.16 7.32
CA VAL A 61 15.70 0.94 7.43
C VAL A 61 14.94 1.62 6.29
N VAL A 62 15.28 2.87 5.93
CA VAL A 62 14.61 3.55 4.81
C VAL A 62 14.85 2.84 3.46
N ASN A 63 16.05 2.33 3.22
CA ASN A 63 16.32 1.59 1.98
C ASN A 63 15.56 0.27 1.94
N GLU A 64 15.48 -0.46 3.05
CA GLU A 64 14.70 -1.69 3.19
C GLU A 64 13.21 -1.43 2.97
N SER A 65 12.66 -0.37 3.56
CA SER A 65 11.27 0.04 3.35
C SER A 65 10.91 0.27 1.87
N TYR A 66 11.81 0.81 1.05
CA TYR A 66 11.57 0.93 -0.39
C TYR A 66 11.44 -0.43 -1.08
N GLU A 67 12.25 -1.44 -0.71
CA GLU A 67 12.18 -2.78 -1.28
C GLU A 67 10.92 -3.53 -0.80
N GLU A 68 10.55 -3.36 0.46
CA GLU A 68 9.31 -3.91 1.02
C GLU A 68 8.06 -3.34 0.34
N HIS A 69 8.04 -2.03 0.09
CA HIS A 69 6.98 -1.39 -0.69
C HIS A 69 6.86 -1.99 -2.10
N ALA A 70 7.99 -2.22 -2.77
CA ALA A 70 7.97 -2.83 -4.11
C ALA A 70 7.39 -4.26 -4.08
N LEU A 71 7.70 -5.06 -3.05
CA LEU A 71 7.13 -6.38 -2.85
C LEU A 71 5.63 -6.31 -2.50
N ALA A 72 5.24 -5.39 -1.63
CA ALA A 72 3.85 -5.18 -1.25
C ALA A 72 2.99 -4.74 -2.46
N GLU A 73 3.49 -3.84 -3.30
CA GLU A 73 2.84 -3.44 -4.54
C GLU A 73 2.64 -4.61 -5.50
N LEU A 74 3.66 -5.47 -5.66
CA LEU A 74 3.57 -6.66 -6.50
C LEU A 74 2.49 -7.62 -5.99
N GLU A 75 2.47 -7.90 -4.68
CA GLU A 75 1.50 -8.82 -4.09
C GLU A 75 0.10 -8.23 -4.08
N LEU A 76 -0.07 -6.95 -3.82
CA LEU A 76 -1.34 -6.24 -3.95
C LEU A 76 -1.91 -6.38 -5.37
N LYS A 77 -1.08 -6.21 -6.40
CA LYS A 77 -1.47 -6.39 -7.80
C LYS A 77 -1.95 -7.82 -8.09
N ARG A 78 -1.24 -8.81 -7.55
CA ARG A 78 -1.62 -10.22 -7.68
C ARG A 78 -2.95 -10.50 -6.97
N LEU A 79 -3.15 -9.96 -5.78
CA LEU A 79 -4.38 -10.09 -5.01
C LEU A 79 -5.58 -9.47 -5.77
N LEU A 80 -5.43 -8.25 -6.28
CA LEU A 80 -6.47 -7.56 -7.06
C LEU A 80 -6.84 -8.27 -8.37
N ALA A 81 -5.92 -9.08 -8.92
CA ALA A 81 -6.17 -9.88 -10.12
C ALA A 81 -6.76 -11.28 -9.81
N THR A 82 -6.96 -11.61 -8.53
CA THR A 82 -7.46 -12.91 -8.08
C THR A 82 -8.96 -12.84 -7.84
N ASP A 83 -9.69 -13.82 -8.37
CA ASP A 83 -11.11 -13.97 -8.04
C ASP A 83 -11.23 -14.34 -6.55
N PRO A 84 -12.12 -13.69 -5.77
CA PRO A 84 -12.35 -14.04 -4.37
C PRO A 84 -12.74 -15.50 -4.12
N GLU A 85 -13.31 -16.18 -5.12
CA GLU A 85 -13.65 -17.61 -5.07
C GLU A 85 -12.46 -18.54 -5.40
N ASP A 86 -11.32 -17.98 -5.85
CA ASP A 86 -10.11 -18.74 -6.14
C ASP A 86 -9.46 -19.24 -4.82
N GLU A 87 -9.01 -20.50 -4.82
CA GLU A 87 -8.33 -21.10 -3.66
C GLU A 87 -7.07 -20.34 -3.20
N ALA A 88 -6.43 -19.60 -4.13
CA ALA A 88 -5.26 -18.78 -3.82
C ALA A 88 -5.61 -17.44 -3.16
N PHE A 89 -6.87 -17.02 -3.14
CA PHE A 89 -7.25 -15.68 -2.65
C PHE A 89 -6.81 -15.45 -1.21
N GLN A 90 -7.18 -16.35 -0.29
CA GLN A 90 -6.85 -16.20 1.12
C GLN A 90 -5.33 -16.28 1.38
N ALA A 91 -4.60 -17.12 0.63
CA ALA A 91 -3.15 -17.19 0.72
C ALA A 91 -2.48 -15.86 0.33
N ARG A 92 -2.99 -15.18 -0.71
CA ARG A 92 -2.50 -13.86 -1.12
C ARG A 92 -2.85 -12.75 -0.12
N VAL A 93 -4.05 -12.78 0.46
CA VAL A 93 -4.41 -11.87 1.56
C VAL A 93 -3.43 -12.02 2.72
N THR A 94 -3.15 -13.26 3.13
CA THR A 94 -2.21 -13.56 4.22
C THR A 94 -0.80 -13.09 3.88
N THR A 95 -0.30 -13.41 2.68
CA THR A 95 1.05 -13.00 2.25
C THR A 95 1.22 -11.48 2.24
N LEU A 96 0.25 -10.75 1.66
CA LEU A 96 0.30 -9.29 1.65
C LEU A 96 0.26 -8.73 3.08
N LYS A 97 -0.60 -9.28 3.93
CA LYS A 97 -0.70 -8.87 5.34
C LYS A 97 0.64 -9.06 6.08
N GLU A 98 1.29 -10.21 5.92
CA GLU A 98 2.58 -10.50 6.57
C GLU A 98 3.68 -9.52 6.12
N LEU A 99 3.75 -9.21 4.82
CA LEU A 99 4.66 -8.19 4.29
C LEU A 99 4.42 -6.82 4.93
N ILE A 100 3.17 -6.37 4.99
CA ILE A 100 2.81 -5.08 5.59
C ILE A 100 3.05 -5.09 7.11
N GLN A 101 2.79 -6.19 7.81
CA GLN A 101 3.03 -6.28 9.25
C GLN A 101 4.52 -6.17 9.59
N HIS A 102 5.38 -6.86 8.84
CA HIS A 102 6.83 -6.78 9.02
C HIS A 102 7.32 -5.34 8.85
N HIS A 103 6.95 -4.71 7.75
CA HIS A 103 7.25 -3.32 7.45
C HIS A 103 6.81 -2.36 8.59
N VAL A 104 5.57 -2.48 9.06
CA VAL A 104 5.03 -1.66 10.15
C VAL A 104 5.79 -1.87 11.47
N GLU A 105 6.20 -3.11 11.77
CA GLU A 105 6.96 -3.43 12.97
C GLU A 105 8.33 -2.74 12.97
N GLU A 106 9.02 -2.69 11.84
CA GLU A 106 10.30 -1.98 11.70
C GLU A 106 10.14 -0.47 11.79
N GLU A 107 9.16 0.09 11.11
CA GLU A 107 8.92 1.53 11.18
C GLU A 107 8.52 1.99 12.58
N GLU A 108 7.52 1.36 13.19
CA GLU A 108 7.04 1.76 14.52
C GLU A 108 8.02 1.37 15.63
N GLY A 109 8.80 0.29 15.45
CA GLY A 109 9.77 -0.20 16.42
C GLY A 109 11.13 0.51 16.39
N GLU A 110 11.59 0.90 15.20
CA GLU A 110 12.95 1.42 15.01
C GLU A 110 12.95 2.82 14.42
N LEU A 111 12.37 3.04 13.24
CA LEU A 111 12.46 4.31 12.52
C LEU A 111 11.75 5.45 13.25
N PHE A 112 10.49 5.26 13.65
CA PHE A 112 9.70 6.34 14.25
C PHE A 112 10.30 6.84 15.57
N PRO A 113 10.74 5.98 16.52
CA PRO A 113 11.42 6.44 17.72
C PRO A 113 12.71 7.23 17.44
N ALA A 114 13.52 6.81 16.47
CA ALA A 114 14.74 7.49 16.07
C ALA A 114 14.43 8.88 15.46
N VAL A 115 13.43 8.95 14.60
CA VAL A 115 12.97 10.17 13.93
C VAL A 115 12.37 11.15 14.92
N GLU A 116 11.53 10.71 15.84
CA GLU A 116 10.92 11.56 16.89
C GLU A 116 11.97 12.18 17.80
N LYS A 117 12.94 11.38 18.20
CA LYS A 117 14.07 11.85 19.02
C LYS A 117 14.92 12.88 18.29
N LYS A 118 15.10 12.75 16.96
CA LYS A 118 16.02 13.58 16.18
C LYS A 118 15.40 14.87 15.68
N LEU A 119 14.16 14.84 15.20
CA LEU A 119 13.50 15.98 14.54
C LEU A 119 12.64 16.82 15.49
N GLY A 120 12.08 16.20 16.53
CA GLY A 120 11.16 16.86 17.46
C GLY A 120 9.77 17.14 16.87
N ASP A 121 8.87 17.62 17.73
CA ASP A 121 7.43 17.70 17.46
C ASP A 121 7.07 18.71 16.39
N GLU A 122 7.74 19.85 16.36
CA GLU A 122 7.46 20.93 15.41
C GLU A 122 7.74 20.47 13.96
N ARG A 123 8.95 19.96 13.73
CA ARG A 123 9.34 19.48 12.40
C ARG A 123 8.48 18.32 11.92
N LEU A 124 8.18 17.36 12.79
CA LEU A 124 7.29 16.24 12.47
C LEU A 124 5.86 16.68 12.17
N SER A 125 5.39 17.75 12.81
CA SER A 125 4.06 18.31 12.53
C SER A 125 4.01 19.03 11.17
N GLU A 126 5.08 19.68 10.74
CA GLU A 126 5.19 20.26 9.40
C GLU A 126 5.17 19.18 8.32
N ILE A 127 5.99 18.14 8.48
CA ILE A 127 6.03 16.98 7.57
C ILE A 127 4.63 16.33 7.51
N GLY A 128 4.02 16.05 8.66
CA GLY A 128 2.70 15.42 8.75
C GLY A 128 1.59 16.25 8.09
N LYS A 129 1.67 17.59 8.13
CA LYS A 129 0.73 18.47 7.42
C LYS A 129 0.85 18.30 5.90
N THR A 130 2.09 18.27 5.39
CA THR A 130 2.35 18.07 3.95
C THR A 130 1.89 16.69 3.49
N MET A 131 2.23 15.65 4.25
CA MET A 131 1.82 14.26 3.97
C MET A 131 0.31 14.12 3.96
N LYS A 132 -0.39 14.72 4.92
CA LYS A 132 -1.85 14.66 5.00
C LYS A 132 -2.50 15.28 3.77
N ALA A 133 -2.07 16.46 3.34
CA ALA A 133 -2.60 17.12 2.15
C ALA A 133 -2.37 16.26 0.90
N ARG A 134 -1.17 15.70 0.76
CA ARG A 134 -0.84 14.83 -0.37
C ARG A 134 -1.66 13.52 -0.36
N PHE A 135 -1.87 12.92 0.80
CA PHE A 135 -2.69 11.73 0.96
C PHE A 135 -4.15 11.99 0.52
N GLU A 136 -4.73 13.11 0.94
CA GLU A 136 -6.10 13.50 0.56
C GLU A 136 -6.24 13.65 -0.96
N GLU A 137 -5.26 14.27 -1.64
CA GLU A 137 -5.22 14.37 -3.11
C GLU A 137 -5.20 12.98 -3.79
N ILE A 138 -4.37 12.05 -3.27
CA ILE A 138 -4.24 10.70 -3.83
C ILE A 138 -5.55 9.92 -3.66
N ILE A 139 -6.16 9.99 -2.49
CA ILE A 139 -7.42 9.28 -2.23
C ILE A 139 -8.56 9.84 -3.09
N GLU A 140 -8.63 11.16 -3.29
CA GLU A 140 -9.62 11.78 -4.17
C GLU A 140 -9.44 11.35 -5.64
N ALA A 141 -8.19 11.23 -6.10
CA ALA A 141 -7.88 10.75 -7.44
C ALA A 141 -8.14 9.24 -7.64
N GLY A 142 -8.13 8.45 -6.56
CA GLY A 142 -8.32 7.01 -6.52
C GLY A 142 -7.07 6.21 -6.89
N PHE A 143 -7.08 4.91 -6.54
CA PHE A 143 -5.96 3.98 -6.70
C PHE A 143 -5.37 3.96 -8.13
N ALA A 144 -6.22 4.00 -9.16
CA ALA A 144 -5.76 3.95 -10.55
C ALA A 144 -4.86 5.13 -10.95
N ALA A 145 -4.94 6.27 -10.25
CA ALA A 145 -4.09 7.44 -10.48
C ALA A 145 -2.77 7.37 -9.68
N ALA A 146 -2.77 6.69 -8.53
CA ALA A 146 -1.60 6.54 -7.67
C ALA A 146 -0.63 5.43 -8.15
N VAL A 147 -1.16 4.41 -8.86
CA VAL A 147 -0.35 3.27 -9.33
C VAL A 147 0.27 3.58 -10.69
N PRO A 148 1.57 3.31 -10.90
CA PRO A 148 2.22 3.46 -12.20
C PRO A 148 1.44 2.71 -13.31
N LYS A 149 1.27 3.34 -14.47
CA LYS A 149 0.47 2.81 -15.60
C LYS A 149 0.80 1.36 -16.03
N GLY A 150 1.98 0.86 -15.67
CA GLY A 150 2.39 -0.54 -15.90
C GLY A 150 1.73 -1.54 -14.94
N MET A 151 1.28 -1.10 -13.76
CA MET A 151 0.72 -1.96 -12.70
C MET A 151 -0.80 -2.14 -12.80
N THR A 152 -1.50 -1.26 -13.51
CA THR A 152 -2.96 -1.34 -13.71
C THR A 152 -3.40 -2.35 -14.77
N LYS A 153 -2.48 -2.88 -15.59
CA LYS A 153 -2.79 -3.93 -16.57
C LYS A 153 -2.75 -5.31 -15.90
N THR A 154 -3.90 -5.85 -15.57
CA THR A 154 -4.01 -7.20 -15.02
C THR A 154 -3.87 -8.25 -16.12
N SER A 155 -3.37 -9.45 -15.77
CA SER A 155 -3.30 -10.61 -16.68
C SER A 155 -4.67 -11.01 -17.27
N SER A 156 -5.78 -10.65 -16.60
CA SER A 156 -7.15 -10.85 -17.10
C SER A 156 -7.45 -10.01 -18.35
N ASP A 157 -6.88 -8.81 -18.48
CA ASP A 157 -7.05 -7.97 -19.67
C ASP A 157 -6.29 -8.51 -20.87
N GLU A 158 -5.14 -9.12 -20.65
CA GLU A 158 -4.39 -9.81 -21.71
C GLU A 158 -5.06 -11.12 -22.12
N SER A 159 -5.62 -11.87 -21.17
CA SER A 159 -6.37 -13.10 -21.43
C SER A 159 -7.64 -12.84 -22.23
N LYS A 160 -8.40 -11.79 -21.88
CA LYS A 160 -9.58 -11.36 -22.65
C LYS A 160 -9.21 -10.88 -24.06
N LYS A 161 -8.12 -10.14 -24.22
CA LYS A 161 -7.62 -9.72 -25.54
C LYS A 161 -7.16 -10.90 -26.40
N ARG A 162 -6.49 -11.89 -25.80
CA ARG A 162 -6.06 -13.12 -26.50
C ARG A 162 -7.26 -13.98 -26.91
N ALA A 163 -8.27 -14.11 -26.04
CA ALA A 163 -9.50 -14.84 -26.35
C ALA A 163 -10.29 -14.17 -27.50
N ALA A 164 -10.46 -12.85 -27.45
CA ALA A 164 -11.13 -12.08 -28.52
C ALA A 164 -10.37 -12.13 -29.85
N LYS A 165 -9.03 -12.14 -29.82
CA LYS A 165 -8.19 -12.26 -31.03
C LYS A 165 -8.28 -13.66 -31.65
N ARG A 166 -8.36 -14.72 -30.81
CA ARG A 166 -8.55 -16.11 -31.32
C ARG A 166 -9.92 -16.30 -31.97
N GLN A 167 -10.99 -15.71 -31.42
CA GLN A 167 -12.33 -15.77 -32.02
C GLN A 167 -12.41 -15.05 -33.39
N ARG A 168 -11.67 -13.94 -33.57
CA ARG A 168 -11.63 -13.18 -34.83
C ARG A 168 -10.78 -13.84 -35.92
N SER A 169 -9.83 -14.73 -35.57
CA SER A 169 -9.02 -15.45 -36.56
C SER A 169 -9.54 -16.83 -36.89
N ALA A 170 -10.66 -17.25 -36.29
CA ALA A 170 -11.33 -18.50 -36.52
C ALA A 170 -12.70 -18.35 -37.30
N ALA A 171 -13.04 -17.11 -37.65
CA ALA A 171 -14.21 -16.74 -38.49
C ALA A 171 -13.75 -16.22 -39.85
#